data_f92d74e815c4e0c690fc2236ce5bd6fc
#
_entry.id   f92d74e815c4e0c690fc2236ce5bd6fc
#
_cell.length_a   1.000
_cell.length_b   1.000
_cell.length_c   1.000
_cell.angle_alpha   90.00
_cell.angle_beta   90.00
_cell.angle_gamma   90.00
#
_symmetry.space_group_name_H-M   'P 1'
#
loop_
_entity.id
_entity.type
_entity.pdbx_description
1 polymer ?
#
loop_
_entity_poly.entity_id
_entity_poly.type
_entity_poly.pdbx_seq_one_letter_code
_entity_poly.pdbx_strand_id
1 'polypeptide(L)'
;QRECLSIHIGQAGIQIGDACWELYCLEHGIQPDGVVLNSDQLESANLEHMDTSFNTFFCETRAGKHVPRALFMDLEPAVIDGIRAGRHRSLFHPEQLVSGKEDAANNYARGRYSVGSEIIDLVLERIRKLAKQCSGLQGFLIFRSFGGGTGSGLTSLLMEQLSIEYSRKTKLEFSVYPAPRISTAVVEPYNSVLTTHSTLEHADCTFMVDNEAIYDICHHKLGVERPSYASINRLIGQAVSCITASLRFEGPLNVDLIEFQTNLVPYPRIHFPMTTFAPIISADNAYREELSVSDITAACFDFSNQLVKCDPRLGKYMACCLLYRGDVVPKDVNAAIAAMKSRNSVQFVDWCPTGFKVGINNQPPTVMPGGDLAKVQRAVCMLSNTTAVVEAWARLDHKFDLMYAKRAFLHWYIREGMEEGEFSEAREDLAALEKDYEEMGQSF
;
A
#
# COMPACT_ATOMS: atom_id res chain seq x y z
N GLN A 1 -17.05 0.93 16.16
CA GLN A 1 -16.38 1.88 15.28
C GLN A 1 -15.09 1.24 14.78
N ARG A 2 -14.77 1.44 13.49
CA ARG A 2 -13.66 0.76 12.80
C ARG A 2 -12.61 1.80 12.42
N GLU A 3 -11.98 2.42 13.45
CA GLU A 3 -11.05 3.52 13.24
C GLU A 3 -9.65 2.98 12.88
N CYS A 4 -9.01 3.61 11.89
CA CYS A 4 -7.66 3.28 11.42
C CYS A 4 -6.79 4.53 11.43
N LEU A 5 -5.53 4.36 11.82
CA LEU A 5 -4.50 5.40 11.74
C LEU A 5 -3.59 5.13 10.54
N SER A 6 -3.44 6.14 9.70
CA SER A 6 -2.52 6.09 8.56
C SER A 6 -1.20 6.80 8.91
N ILE A 7 -0.09 6.15 8.64
CA ILE A 7 1.25 6.69 8.90
C ILE A 7 2.03 6.72 7.59
N HIS A 8 2.42 7.90 7.16
CA HIS A 8 3.12 8.13 5.89
C HIS A 8 4.57 8.54 6.18
N ILE A 9 5.52 7.72 5.72
CA ILE A 9 6.93 7.81 6.10
C ILE A 9 7.82 8.01 4.89
N GLY A 10 8.63 9.04 4.92
CA GLY A 10 9.57 9.39 3.87
C GLY A 10 8.87 9.95 2.63
N GLN A 11 9.65 10.33 1.63
CA GLN A 11 9.16 10.98 0.42
C GLN A 11 8.06 10.16 -0.30
N ALA A 12 8.31 8.89 -0.55
CA ALA A 12 7.34 8.04 -1.25
C ALA A 12 6.05 7.84 -0.45
N GLY A 13 6.16 7.57 0.86
CA GLY A 13 5.01 7.40 1.73
C GLY A 13 4.14 8.65 1.84
N ILE A 14 4.75 9.82 1.91
CA ILE A 14 4.07 11.12 1.98
C ILE A 14 3.38 11.46 0.66
N GLN A 15 4.05 11.28 -0.48
CA GLN A 15 3.49 11.55 -1.80
C GLN A 15 2.33 10.62 -2.15
N ILE A 16 2.41 9.34 -1.80
CA ILE A 16 1.29 8.41 -1.90
C ILE A 16 0.16 8.85 -0.95
N GLY A 17 0.50 9.26 0.26
CA GLY A 17 -0.46 9.76 1.23
C GLY A 17 -1.23 10.99 0.73
N ASP A 18 -0.56 11.95 0.13
CA ASP A 18 -1.20 13.13 -0.46
C ASP A 18 -2.22 12.73 -1.53
N ALA A 19 -1.86 11.82 -2.44
CA ALA A 19 -2.78 11.27 -3.44
C ALA A 19 -3.96 10.50 -2.83
N CYS A 20 -3.71 9.69 -1.81
CA CYS A 20 -4.76 8.93 -1.12
C CYS A 20 -5.75 9.85 -0.39
N TRP A 21 -5.27 10.84 0.36
CA TRP A 21 -6.13 11.75 1.11
C TRP A 21 -6.90 12.70 0.21
N GLU A 22 -6.34 13.12 -0.91
CA GLU A 22 -7.07 13.84 -1.94
C GLU A 22 -8.24 13.01 -2.46
N LEU A 23 -8.03 11.74 -2.77
CA LEU A 23 -9.07 10.81 -3.22
C LEU A 23 -10.12 10.55 -2.12
N TYR A 24 -9.70 10.32 -0.88
CA TYR A 24 -10.63 10.11 0.24
C TYR A 24 -11.51 11.34 0.50
N CYS A 25 -10.97 12.54 0.41
CA CYS A 25 -11.75 13.77 0.51
C CYS A 25 -12.83 13.85 -0.57
N LEU A 26 -12.51 13.49 -1.81
CA LEU A 26 -13.48 13.44 -2.90
C LEU A 26 -14.56 12.37 -2.65
N GLU A 27 -14.16 11.17 -2.25
CA GLU A 27 -15.10 10.07 -1.99
C GLU A 27 -16.06 10.34 -0.84
N HIS A 28 -15.63 11.09 0.16
CA HIS A 28 -16.42 11.45 1.33
C HIS A 28 -17.06 12.86 1.25
N GLY A 29 -16.88 13.59 0.14
CA GLY A 29 -17.41 14.93 -0.03
C GLY A 29 -16.85 15.95 0.97
N ILE A 30 -15.59 15.79 1.37
CA ILE A 30 -14.90 16.71 2.27
C ILE A 30 -14.08 17.69 1.43
N GLN A 31 -14.26 18.98 1.73
CA GLN A 31 -13.51 20.04 1.06
C GLN A 31 -12.05 20.09 1.55
N PRO A 32 -11.12 20.74 0.83
CA PRO A 32 -9.72 20.88 1.24
C PRO A 32 -9.50 21.59 2.58
N ASP A 33 -10.51 22.25 3.11
CA ASP A 33 -10.52 22.89 4.44
C ASP A 33 -11.08 22.00 5.56
N GLY A 34 -11.54 20.79 5.23
CA GLY A 34 -12.10 19.82 6.16
C GLY A 34 -13.62 19.97 6.40
N VAL A 35 -14.30 20.89 5.71
CA VAL A 35 -15.74 21.06 5.80
C VAL A 35 -16.44 20.10 4.85
N VAL A 36 -17.54 19.48 5.32
CA VAL A 36 -18.38 18.61 4.48
C VAL A 36 -19.23 19.46 3.53
N LEU A 37 -19.40 19.00 2.30
CA LEU A 37 -20.31 19.61 1.32
C LEU A 37 -21.74 19.58 1.85
N ASN A 38 -22.48 20.68 1.70
CA ASN A 38 -23.90 20.76 2.06
C ASN A 38 -24.75 19.90 1.11
N SER A 39 -25.96 19.50 1.56
CA SER A 39 -26.89 18.66 0.78
C SER A 39 -27.13 19.17 -0.65
N ASP A 40 -27.32 20.47 -0.82
CA ASP A 40 -27.55 21.10 -2.14
C ASP A 40 -26.32 21.03 -3.06
N GLN A 41 -25.11 20.98 -2.47
CA GLN A 41 -23.83 20.81 -3.19
C GLN A 41 -23.55 19.34 -3.50
N LEU A 42 -24.06 18.42 -2.70
CA LEU A 42 -23.97 16.97 -2.91
C LEU A 42 -24.82 16.52 -4.10
N GLU A 43 -26.05 17.04 -4.22
CA GLU A 43 -26.93 16.77 -5.37
C GLU A 43 -26.29 17.27 -6.68
N SER A 44 -25.68 18.46 -6.68
CA SER A 44 -24.98 19.01 -7.83
C SER A 44 -23.72 18.24 -8.21
N ALA A 45 -23.11 17.49 -7.28
CA ALA A 45 -21.94 16.67 -7.49
C ALA A 45 -22.26 15.20 -7.85
N ASN A 46 -23.55 14.82 -8.01
CA ASN A 46 -24.02 13.44 -8.21
C ASN A 46 -23.58 12.46 -7.11
N LEU A 47 -23.49 12.92 -5.87
CA LEU A 47 -23.12 12.13 -4.69
C LEU A 47 -24.41 11.80 -3.88
N GLU A 48 -25.33 11.05 -4.50
CA GLU A 48 -26.68 10.79 -3.97
C GLU A 48 -26.74 9.96 -2.66
N HIS A 49 -25.64 9.29 -2.28
CA HIS A 49 -25.58 8.48 -1.06
C HIS A 49 -24.27 8.71 -0.31
N MET A 50 -24.23 9.77 0.50
CA MET A 50 -23.16 9.91 1.47
C MET A 50 -23.49 9.15 2.75
N ASP A 51 -22.78 8.06 2.94
CA ASP A 51 -22.78 7.32 4.19
C ASP A 51 -21.96 8.06 5.26
N THR A 52 -22.48 8.10 6.48
CA THR A 52 -21.90 8.83 7.62
C THR A 52 -20.67 8.16 8.23
N SER A 53 -20.02 7.22 7.53
CA SER A 53 -18.86 6.49 8.03
C SER A 53 -17.52 7.22 7.90
N PHE A 54 -17.53 8.55 8.03
CA PHE A 54 -16.31 9.39 8.10
C PHE A 54 -15.35 8.96 9.21
N ASN A 55 -15.88 8.40 10.29
CA ASN A 55 -15.15 8.14 11.53
C ASN A 55 -14.00 7.14 11.38
N THR A 56 -13.99 6.33 10.33
CA THR A 56 -12.91 5.37 10.08
C THR A 56 -11.59 6.09 9.83
N PHE A 57 -11.59 7.10 8.96
CA PHE A 57 -10.39 7.82 8.54
C PHE A 57 -10.34 9.28 8.95
N PHE A 58 -11.46 9.86 9.36
CA PHE A 58 -11.54 11.25 9.76
C PHE A 58 -12.02 11.39 11.21
N CYS A 59 -11.49 12.37 11.90
CA CYS A 59 -11.93 12.78 13.23
C CYS A 59 -12.70 14.11 13.10
N GLU A 60 -13.92 14.15 13.60
CA GLU A 60 -14.70 15.40 13.64
C GLU A 60 -14.24 16.27 14.82
N THR A 61 -13.93 17.52 14.53
CA THR A 61 -13.58 18.52 15.53
C THR A 61 -14.83 19.18 16.09
N ARG A 62 -14.73 19.84 17.25
CA ARG A 62 -15.84 20.61 17.84
C ARG A 62 -16.37 21.74 16.94
N ALA A 63 -15.59 22.15 15.94
CA ALA A 63 -15.98 23.17 14.96
C ALA A 63 -16.66 22.57 13.71
N GLY A 64 -16.95 21.26 13.69
CA GLY A 64 -17.56 20.57 12.55
C GLY A 64 -16.59 20.32 11.38
N LYS A 65 -15.29 20.47 11.59
CA LYS A 65 -14.28 20.12 10.58
C LYS A 65 -13.85 18.66 10.72
N HIS A 66 -13.62 18.02 9.60
CA HIS A 66 -13.09 16.66 9.52
C HIS A 66 -11.59 16.68 9.27
N VAL A 67 -10.83 16.10 10.19
CA VAL A 67 -9.36 16.03 10.14
C VAL A 67 -8.95 14.58 9.91
N PRO A 68 -8.04 14.29 8.96
CA PRO A 68 -7.55 12.93 8.73
C PRO A 68 -6.93 12.31 9.98
N ARG A 69 -7.21 11.03 10.21
CA ARG A 69 -6.48 10.22 11.20
C ARG A 69 -5.17 9.75 10.60
N ALA A 70 -4.27 10.70 10.36
CA ALA A 70 -3.01 10.47 9.68
C ALA A 70 -1.86 11.20 10.35
N LEU A 71 -0.67 10.62 10.20
CA LEU A 71 0.60 11.23 10.57
C LEU A 71 1.54 11.18 9.37
N PHE A 72 2.13 12.31 9.03
CA PHE A 72 3.14 12.43 7.98
C PHE A 72 4.48 12.72 8.65
N MET A 73 5.49 11.94 8.30
CA MET A 73 6.81 12.12 8.88
C MET A 73 7.92 11.93 7.85
N ASP A 74 8.90 12.79 7.90
CA ASP A 74 10.15 12.66 7.15
C ASP A 74 11.30 13.25 7.97
N LEU A 75 12.51 12.77 7.73
CA LEU A 75 13.73 13.31 8.33
C LEU A 75 14.15 14.62 7.65
N GLU A 76 13.75 14.81 6.40
CA GLU A 76 13.94 16.02 5.61
C GLU A 76 12.68 16.90 5.61
N PRO A 77 12.80 18.25 5.75
CA PRO A 77 11.63 19.12 5.76
C PRO A 77 10.97 19.33 4.39
N ALA A 78 11.68 19.14 3.28
CA ALA A 78 11.24 19.55 1.94
C ALA A 78 9.87 18.97 1.54
N VAL A 79 9.65 17.67 1.74
CA VAL A 79 8.41 16.99 1.34
C VAL A 79 7.25 17.37 2.26
N ILE A 80 7.50 17.48 3.56
CA ILE A 80 6.52 17.95 4.55
C ILE A 80 6.11 19.40 4.28
N ASP A 81 7.05 20.27 3.91
CA ASP A 81 6.75 21.66 3.55
C ASP A 81 5.92 21.74 2.27
N GLY A 82 6.08 20.78 1.36
CA GLY A 82 5.19 20.62 0.21
C GLY A 82 3.71 20.41 0.63
N ILE A 83 3.45 19.60 1.63
CA ILE A 83 2.10 19.40 2.19
C ILE A 83 1.60 20.68 2.89
N ARG A 84 2.47 21.36 3.68
CA ARG A 84 2.13 22.63 4.36
C ARG A 84 1.78 23.77 3.39
N ALA A 85 2.35 23.77 2.20
CA ALA A 85 2.09 24.77 1.15
C ALA A 85 1.03 24.31 0.14
N GLY A 86 0.65 23.06 0.13
CA GLY A 86 -0.23 22.43 -0.85
C GLY A 86 -1.71 22.82 -0.74
N ARG A 87 -2.52 22.26 -1.63
CA ARG A 87 -3.97 22.49 -1.70
C ARG A 87 -4.68 22.11 -0.40
N HIS A 88 -4.25 21.03 0.25
CA HIS A 88 -4.85 20.47 1.47
C HIS A 88 -4.16 20.96 2.76
N ARG A 89 -3.43 22.09 2.72
CA ARG A 89 -2.69 22.65 3.87
C ARG A 89 -3.56 22.88 5.12
N SER A 90 -4.84 23.19 4.95
CA SER A 90 -5.77 23.45 6.03
C SER A 90 -6.53 22.21 6.52
N LEU A 91 -6.35 21.06 5.85
CA LEU A 91 -6.95 19.78 6.20
C LEU A 91 -6.22 19.13 7.38
N PHE A 92 -4.90 19.20 7.40
CA PHE A 92 -4.07 18.56 8.42
C PHE A 92 -3.75 19.51 9.58
N HIS A 93 -3.82 18.98 10.80
CA HIS A 93 -3.33 19.70 11.95
C HIS A 93 -1.80 19.79 11.91
N PRO A 94 -1.18 20.93 12.29
CA PRO A 94 0.31 21.05 12.28
C PRO A 94 1.04 19.97 13.06
N GLU A 95 0.43 19.43 14.12
CA GLU A 95 1.02 18.34 14.91
C GLU A 95 1.06 16.99 14.17
N GLN A 96 0.32 16.85 13.07
CA GLN A 96 0.33 15.65 12.22
C GLN A 96 1.44 15.66 11.17
N LEU A 97 2.15 16.77 11.04
CA LEU A 97 3.22 16.98 10.07
C LEU A 97 4.56 17.10 10.81
N VAL A 98 5.28 15.97 10.88
CA VAL A 98 6.54 15.88 11.62
C VAL A 98 7.70 15.88 10.65
N SER A 99 8.62 16.83 10.79
CA SER A 99 9.85 16.91 10.00
C SER A 99 11.08 16.91 10.88
N GLY A 100 12.11 16.16 10.47
CA GLY A 100 13.45 16.23 11.06
C GLY A 100 14.24 17.44 10.55
N LYS A 101 15.50 17.49 10.93
CA LYS A 101 16.44 18.55 10.53
C LYS A 101 17.44 18.07 9.50
N GLU A 102 17.76 16.79 9.50
CA GLU A 102 18.76 16.15 8.65
C GLU A 102 18.18 14.92 7.97
N ASP A 103 18.42 14.78 6.66
CA ASP A 103 18.03 13.63 5.86
C ASP A 103 18.79 12.35 6.24
N ALA A 104 18.18 11.20 6.01
CA ALA A 104 18.83 9.90 6.11
C ALA A 104 19.81 9.58 4.97
N ALA A 105 19.89 10.42 3.94
CA ALA A 105 20.81 10.31 2.80
C ALA A 105 20.83 8.90 2.15
N ASN A 106 19.67 8.30 1.95
CA ASN A 106 19.51 6.94 1.43
C ASN A 106 20.24 5.86 2.25
N ASN A 107 20.46 6.07 3.53
CA ASN A 107 21.17 5.15 4.41
C ASN A 107 20.22 4.62 5.49
N TYR A 108 19.94 3.32 5.44
CA TYR A 108 19.11 2.63 6.44
C TYR A 108 19.63 2.84 7.87
N ALA A 109 20.95 2.70 8.09
CA ALA A 109 21.55 2.85 9.41
C ALA A 109 21.36 4.27 9.97
N ARG A 110 21.49 5.28 9.12
CA ARG A 110 21.24 6.68 9.48
C ARG A 110 19.77 6.92 9.84
N GLY A 111 18.85 6.34 9.06
CA GLY A 111 17.41 6.41 9.33
C GLY A 111 16.97 5.68 10.59
N ARG A 112 17.68 4.64 11.00
CA ARG A 112 17.32 3.82 12.18
C ARG A 112 18.08 4.24 13.45
N TYR A 113 19.39 4.34 13.39
CA TYR A 113 20.24 4.47 14.58
C TYR A 113 20.64 5.90 14.92
N SER A 114 20.97 6.74 13.93
CA SER A 114 21.43 8.09 14.19
C SER A 114 20.25 9.09 14.17
N VAL A 115 19.90 9.58 12.99
CA VAL A 115 18.91 10.67 12.84
C VAL A 115 17.49 10.21 13.21
N GLY A 116 17.12 8.97 12.88
CA GLY A 116 15.80 8.46 13.21
C GLY A 116 15.55 8.32 14.69
N SER A 117 16.57 7.98 15.48
CA SER A 117 16.46 7.86 16.95
C SER A 117 16.17 9.19 17.64
N GLU A 118 16.53 10.33 17.03
CA GLU A 118 16.26 11.66 17.59
C GLU A 118 14.78 12.07 17.48
N ILE A 119 14.05 11.52 16.50
CA ILE A 119 12.67 11.93 16.20
C ILE A 119 11.64 10.92 16.71
N ILE A 120 12.04 9.69 17.00
CA ILE A 120 11.10 8.59 17.29
C ILE A 120 10.19 8.86 18.49
N ASP A 121 10.70 9.44 19.55
CA ASP A 121 9.92 9.75 20.75
C ASP A 121 8.80 10.75 20.48
N LEU A 122 9.10 11.78 19.69
CA LEU A 122 8.11 12.75 19.22
C LEU A 122 7.03 12.08 18.37
N VAL A 123 7.45 11.23 17.45
CA VAL A 123 6.54 10.47 16.57
C VAL A 123 5.59 9.59 17.38
N LEU A 124 6.11 8.84 18.34
CA LEU A 124 5.30 7.99 19.23
C LEU A 124 4.33 8.81 20.08
N GLU A 125 4.75 9.98 20.56
CA GLU A 125 3.84 10.89 21.29
C GLU A 125 2.68 11.33 20.40
N ARG A 126 2.93 11.68 19.13
CA ARG A 126 1.88 12.07 18.17
C ARG A 126 0.93 10.91 17.87
N ILE A 127 1.47 9.71 17.67
CA ILE A 127 0.66 8.49 17.47
C ILE A 127 -0.23 8.22 18.69
N ARG A 128 0.29 8.32 19.90
CA ARG A 128 -0.49 8.15 21.15
C ARG A 128 -1.63 9.18 21.26
N LYS A 129 -1.38 10.43 20.84
CA LYS A 129 -2.43 11.48 20.80
C LYS A 129 -3.54 11.12 19.82
N LEU A 130 -3.19 10.68 18.61
CA LEU A 130 -4.16 10.26 17.61
C LEU A 130 -4.93 9.00 18.07
N ALA A 131 -4.24 8.03 18.64
CA ALA A 131 -4.86 6.80 19.15
C ALA A 131 -5.85 7.07 20.29
N LYS A 132 -5.59 8.05 21.16
CA LYS A 132 -6.49 8.47 22.25
C LYS A 132 -7.78 9.12 21.73
N GLN A 133 -7.78 9.66 20.52
CA GLN A 133 -8.98 10.23 19.89
C GLN A 133 -9.87 9.15 19.25
N CYS A 134 -9.37 7.92 19.15
CA CYS A 134 -10.11 6.78 18.65
C CYS A 134 -10.89 6.13 19.80
N SER A 135 -12.15 5.78 19.55
CA SER A 135 -12.98 5.00 20.49
C SER A 135 -12.79 3.49 20.29
N GLY A 136 -12.39 3.06 19.10
CA GLY A 136 -12.15 1.66 18.74
C GLY A 136 -11.11 1.51 17.63
N LEU A 137 -9.85 1.81 17.93
CA LEU A 137 -8.75 1.65 16.98
C LEU A 137 -8.61 0.19 16.57
N GLN A 138 -8.72 -0.08 15.26
CA GLN A 138 -8.50 -1.42 14.68
C GLN A 138 -7.03 -1.69 14.39
N GLY A 139 -6.33 -0.71 13.83
CA GLY A 139 -4.94 -0.90 13.43
C GLY A 139 -4.35 0.30 12.71
N PHE A 140 -3.20 0.04 12.11
CA PHE A 140 -2.37 1.02 11.42
C PHE A 140 -2.22 0.66 9.95
N LEU A 141 -2.25 1.69 9.10
CA LEU A 141 -1.89 1.62 7.69
C LEU A 141 -0.58 2.39 7.50
N ILE A 142 0.48 1.72 7.12
CA ILE A 142 1.82 2.28 7.05
C ILE A 142 2.28 2.35 5.61
N PHE A 143 2.61 3.55 5.14
CA PHE A 143 3.03 3.83 3.77
C PHE A 143 4.49 4.22 3.76
N ARG A 144 5.30 3.47 3.02
CA ARG A 144 6.75 3.68 2.96
C ARG A 144 7.37 3.17 1.67
N SER A 145 8.67 3.43 1.47
CA SER A 145 9.49 2.74 0.48
C SER A 145 10.51 1.82 1.15
N PHE A 146 10.94 0.78 0.43
CA PHE A 146 12.03 -0.10 0.89
C PHE A 146 13.41 0.51 0.64
N GLY A 147 13.59 1.19 -0.47
CA GLY A 147 14.91 1.62 -0.94
C GLY A 147 15.45 2.91 -0.33
N GLY A 148 14.59 3.79 0.19
CA GLY A 148 14.99 5.05 0.82
C GLY A 148 15.54 4.87 2.24
N GLY A 149 16.35 5.81 2.71
CA GLY A 149 16.91 5.75 4.07
C GLY A 149 15.88 5.96 5.17
N THR A 150 14.99 6.93 5.01
CA THR A 150 13.88 7.19 5.95
C THR A 150 12.83 6.09 5.88
N GLY A 151 12.36 5.76 4.69
CA GLY A 151 11.33 4.72 4.51
C GLY A 151 11.78 3.33 4.95
N SER A 152 13.05 3.00 4.90
CA SER A 152 13.60 1.75 5.40
C SER A 152 13.97 1.81 6.88
N GLY A 153 14.83 2.74 7.27
CA GLY A 153 15.40 2.80 8.62
C GLY A 153 14.43 3.28 9.68
N LEU A 154 13.78 4.43 9.47
CA LEU A 154 12.83 4.99 10.44
C LEU A 154 11.58 4.11 10.56
N THR A 155 11.11 3.52 9.47
CA THR A 155 9.98 2.59 9.53
C THR A 155 10.31 1.34 10.35
N SER A 156 11.49 0.77 10.18
CA SER A 156 11.93 -0.38 10.97
C SER A 156 11.93 -0.09 12.46
N LEU A 157 12.47 1.07 12.86
CA LEU A 157 12.47 1.51 14.24
C LEU A 157 11.04 1.74 14.76
N LEU A 158 10.18 2.39 13.98
CA LEU A 158 8.79 2.65 14.34
C LEU A 158 7.99 1.35 14.49
N MET A 159 8.15 0.40 13.57
CA MET A 159 7.42 -0.88 13.61
C MET A 159 7.76 -1.70 14.85
N GLU A 160 9.00 -1.71 15.25
CA GLU A 160 9.44 -2.33 16.49
C GLU A 160 8.73 -1.70 17.71
N GLN A 161 8.71 -0.38 17.82
CA GLN A 161 8.04 0.33 18.91
C GLN A 161 6.51 0.14 18.89
N LEU A 162 5.89 0.17 17.72
CA LEU A 162 4.46 -0.09 17.59
C LEU A 162 4.09 -1.52 17.97
N SER A 163 4.96 -2.49 17.74
CA SER A 163 4.74 -3.88 18.13
C SER A 163 4.79 -4.06 19.66
N ILE A 164 5.57 -3.24 20.34
CA ILE A 164 5.62 -3.22 21.81
C ILE A 164 4.36 -2.56 22.40
N GLU A 165 4.01 -1.35 21.91
CA GLU A 165 2.91 -0.57 22.48
C GLU A 165 1.51 -1.05 22.02
N TYR A 166 1.40 -1.54 20.78
CA TYR A 166 0.14 -1.92 20.13
C TYR A 166 0.17 -3.36 19.60
N SER A 167 0.66 -4.30 20.39
CA SER A 167 0.88 -5.70 19.99
C SER A 167 -0.36 -6.41 19.44
N ARG A 168 -1.57 -5.99 19.84
CA ARG A 168 -2.85 -6.59 19.43
C ARG A 168 -3.50 -5.86 18.23
N LYS A 169 -2.88 -4.80 17.73
CA LYS A 169 -3.43 -4.00 16.63
C LYS A 169 -2.79 -4.43 15.32
N THR A 170 -3.62 -4.57 14.30
CA THR A 170 -3.17 -4.95 12.96
C THR A 170 -2.30 -3.85 12.36
N LYS A 171 -1.18 -4.23 11.76
CA LYS A 171 -0.26 -3.35 11.04
C LYS A 171 -0.18 -3.80 9.59
N LEU A 172 -0.84 -3.05 8.71
CA LEU A 172 -0.77 -3.25 7.25
C LEU A 172 0.22 -2.27 6.65
N GLU A 173 1.14 -2.75 5.85
CA GLU A 173 2.08 -1.92 5.11
C GLU A 173 1.70 -1.81 3.63
N PHE A 174 1.85 -0.60 3.09
CA PHE A 174 1.85 -0.33 1.65
C PHE A 174 3.25 0.15 1.28
N SER A 175 4.00 -0.72 0.63
CA SER A 175 5.43 -0.52 0.45
C SER A 175 5.81 -0.44 -1.01
N VAL A 176 6.57 0.61 -1.36
CA VAL A 176 7.15 0.74 -2.69
C VAL A 176 8.41 -0.12 -2.76
N TYR A 177 8.31 -1.21 -3.51
CA TYR A 177 9.40 -2.15 -3.78
C TYR A 177 10.38 -1.54 -4.80
N PRO A 178 11.71 -1.76 -4.68
CA PRO A 178 12.68 -1.22 -5.63
C PRO A 178 12.41 -1.73 -7.05
N ALA A 179 12.40 -0.82 -8.01
CA ALA A 179 12.19 -1.17 -9.41
C ALA A 179 13.31 -2.07 -9.94
N PRO A 180 12.99 -3.07 -10.78
CA PRO A 180 14.00 -4.03 -11.27
C PRO A 180 15.12 -3.41 -12.09
N ARG A 181 14.81 -2.42 -12.92
CA ARG A 181 15.75 -1.81 -13.88
C ARG A 181 16.14 -0.38 -13.55
N ILE A 182 15.22 0.37 -12.96
CA ILE A 182 15.38 1.80 -12.68
C ILE A 182 15.52 1.98 -11.17
N SER A 183 16.76 2.23 -10.72
CA SER A 183 17.03 2.53 -9.31
C SER A 183 17.19 4.02 -9.11
N THR A 184 16.63 4.56 -8.03
CA THR A 184 16.81 5.97 -7.62
C THR A 184 18.04 6.15 -6.75
N ALA A 185 18.50 5.08 -6.08
CA ALA A 185 19.71 5.08 -5.27
C ALA A 185 20.48 3.78 -5.46
N VAL A 186 21.81 3.87 -5.49
CA VAL A 186 22.69 2.72 -5.68
C VAL A 186 22.56 1.69 -4.56
N VAL A 187 22.29 2.15 -3.35
CA VAL A 187 22.22 1.32 -2.12
C VAL A 187 20.82 0.78 -1.80
N GLU A 188 19.86 0.93 -2.71
CA GLU A 188 18.50 0.38 -2.52
C GLU A 188 18.50 -1.12 -2.16
N PRO A 189 19.33 -2.00 -2.74
CA PRO A 189 19.35 -3.40 -2.34
C PRO A 189 19.70 -3.60 -0.86
N TYR A 190 20.67 -2.86 -0.33
CA TYR A 190 21.01 -2.91 1.09
C TYR A 190 19.84 -2.46 1.97
N ASN A 191 19.30 -1.30 1.71
CA ASN A 191 18.19 -0.75 2.49
C ASN A 191 16.98 -1.68 2.46
N SER A 192 16.68 -2.25 1.29
CA SER A 192 15.52 -3.13 1.12
C SER A 192 15.67 -4.46 1.85
N VAL A 193 16.84 -5.09 1.80
CA VAL A 193 17.11 -6.34 2.52
C VAL A 193 17.08 -6.11 4.03
N LEU A 194 17.72 -5.05 4.51
CA LEU A 194 17.77 -4.71 5.93
C LEU A 194 16.39 -4.38 6.50
N THR A 195 15.59 -3.59 5.79
CA THR A 195 14.26 -3.23 6.25
C THR A 195 13.29 -4.41 6.21
N THR A 196 13.37 -5.26 5.18
CA THR A 196 12.53 -6.46 5.09
C THR A 196 12.81 -7.40 6.26
N HIS A 197 14.08 -7.66 6.56
CA HIS A 197 14.47 -8.45 7.73
C HIS A 197 13.92 -7.85 9.03
N SER A 198 14.11 -6.55 9.25
CA SER A 198 13.70 -5.89 10.50
C SER A 198 12.19 -5.82 10.69
N THR A 199 11.41 -5.73 9.61
CA THR A 199 9.95 -5.58 9.69
C THR A 199 9.18 -6.88 9.51
N LEU A 200 9.85 -7.97 9.13
CA LEU A 200 9.22 -9.25 8.80
C LEU A 200 8.34 -9.80 9.95
N GLU A 201 8.78 -9.65 11.19
CA GLU A 201 8.06 -10.12 12.37
C GLU A 201 6.99 -9.14 12.87
N HIS A 202 7.05 -7.89 12.44
CA HIS A 202 6.21 -6.82 12.97
C HIS A 202 5.02 -6.47 12.09
N ALA A 203 5.13 -6.67 10.77
CA ALA A 203 4.03 -6.44 9.84
C ALA A 203 3.11 -7.67 9.75
N ASP A 204 1.81 -7.44 9.77
CA ASP A 204 0.82 -8.50 9.60
C ASP A 204 0.58 -8.83 8.13
N CYS A 205 0.63 -7.82 7.27
CA CYS A 205 0.51 -7.97 5.81
C CYS A 205 1.18 -6.79 5.13
N THR A 206 1.96 -7.04 4.06
CA THR A 206 2.68 -6.01 3.30
C THR A 206 2.26 -6.07 1.83
N PHE A 207 1.52 -5.06 1.40
CA PHE A 207 1.14 -4.88 0.00
C PHE A 207 2.26 -4.17 -0.74
N MET A 208 2.89 -4.88 -1.68
CA MET A 208 4.00 -4.34 -2.46
C MET A 208 3.50 -3.73 -3.77
N VAL A 209 4.07 -2.59 -4.12
CA VAL A 209 3.90 -1.94 -5.42
C VAL A 209 5.26 -1.56 -5.98
N ASP A 210 5.39 -1.54 -7.28
CA ASP A 210 6.62 -1.24 -8.01
C ASP A 210 6.36 -0.10 -9.01
N ASN A 211 7.11 0.97 -8.90
CA ASN A 211 6.94 2.14 -9.74
C ASN A 211 7.17 1.85 -11.24
N GLU A 212 8.07 0.94 -11.59
CA GLU A 212 8.31 0.55 -12.99
C GLU A 212 7.11 -0.19 -13.59
N ALA A 213 6.50 -1.11 -12.82
CA ALA A 213 5.30 -1.82 -13.25
C ALA A 213 4.13 -0.85 -13.47
N ILE A 214 3.93 0.09 -12.57
CA ILE A 214 2.86 1.09 -12.67
C ILE A 214 3.14 2.09 -13.79
N TYR A 215 4.40 2.48 -13.98
CA TYR A 215 4.83 3.31 -15.12
C TYR A 215 4.45 2.65 -16.45
N ASP A 216 4.76 1.37 -16.62
CA ASP A 216 4.40 0.62 -17.83
C ASP A 216 2.88 0.53 -18.02
N ILE A 217 2.13 0.36 -16.97
CA ILE A 217 0.65 0.38 -17.01
C ILE A 217 0.15 1.74 -17.48
N CYS A 218 0.62 2.83 -16.90
CA CYS A 218 0.24 4.19 -17.31
C CYS A 218 0.60 4.46 -18.76
N HIS A 219 1.77 4.03 -19.21
CA HIS A 219 2.23 4.24 -20.58
C HIS A 219 1.41 3.45 -21.59
N HIS A 220 1.24 2.14 -21.38
CA HIS A 220 0.60 1.25 -22.35
C HIS A 220 -0.92 1.26 -22.33
N LYS A 221 -1.53 1.41 -21.15
CA LYS A 221 -3.00 1.34 -21.00
C LYS A 221 -3.67 2.70 -20.95
N LEU A 222 -3.05 3.67 -20.30
CA LEU A 222 -3.60 5.02 -20.21
C LEU A 222 -3.11 5.94 -21.35
N GLY A 223 -2.12 5.49 -22.13
CA GLY A 223 -1.57 6.27 -23.24
C GLY A 223 -0.79 7.52 -22.81
N VAL A 224 -0.33 7.57 -21.58
CA VAL A 224 0.47 8.69 -21.06
C VAL A 224 1.90 8.55 -21.56
N GLU A 225 2.36 9.43 -22.44
CA GLU A 225 3.72 9.34 -23.02
C GLU A 225 4.83 9.40 -21.99
N ARG A 226 4.66 10.25 -20.97
CA ARG A 226 5.63 10.44 -19.87
C ARG A 226 4.92 10.44 -18.52
N PRO A 227 4.60 9.27 -17.95
CA PRO A 227 3.99 9.18 -16.63
C PRO A 227 4.87 9.86 -15.57
N SER A 228 4.25 10.72 -14.78
CA SER A 228 4.88 11.36 -13.63
C SER A 228 4.66 10.54 -12.37
N TYR A 229 5.40 10.84 -11.30
CA TYR A 229 5.10 10.26 -9.98
C TYR A 229 3.67 10.56 -9.51
N ALA A 230 3.10 11.70 -9.91
CA ALA A 230 1.71 12.02 -9.61
C ALA A 230 0.74 11.03 -10.28
N SER A 231 0.96 10.67 -11.54
CA SER A 231 0.14 9.66 -12.25
C SER A 231 0.27 8.28 -11.59
N ILE A 232 1.49 7.88 -11.23
CA ILE A 232 1.78 6.62 -10.52
C ILE A 232 1.06 6.59 -9.16
N ASN A 233 1.21 7.63 -8.36
CA ASN A 233 0.63 7.71 -7.02
C ASN A 233 -0.91 7.76 -7.05
N ARG A 234 -1.52 8.35 -8.08
CA ARG A 234 -2.98 8.30 -8.27
C ARG A 234 -3.48 6.88 -8.51
N LEU A 235 -2.76 6.07 -9.28
CA LEU A 235 -3.13 4.67 -9.50
C LEU A 235 -2.96 3.83 -8.22
N ILE A 236 -1.88 4.05 -7.47
CA ILE A 236 -1.70 3.45 -6.15
C ILE A 236 -2.84 3.86 -5.22
N GLY A 237 -3.21 5.14 -5.21
CA GLY A 237 -4.32 5.68 -4.43
C GLY A 237 -5.66 5.00 -4.76
N GLN A 238 -5.93 4.71 -6.03
CA GLN A 238 -7.10 3.95 -6.44
C GLN A 238 -7.12 2.53 -5.87
N ALA A 239 -5.98 1.83 -5.93
CA ALA A 239 -5.87 0.50 -5.36
C ALA A 239 -6.07 0.52 -3.83
N VAL A 240 -5.43 1.45 -3.13
CA VAL A 240 -5.58 1.62 -1.67
C VAL A 240 -7.00 2.00 -1.29
N SER A 241 -7.65 2.89 -2.06
CA SER A 241 -9.05 3.25 -1.85
C SER A 241 -9.96 2.02 -2.00
N CYS A 242 -9.72 1.18 -2.98
CA CYS A 242 -10.47 -0.06 -3.18
C CYS A 242 -10.27 -1.06 -2.02
N ILE A 243 -9.04 -1.22 -1.54
CA ILE A 243 -8.72 -2.08 -0.39
C ILE A 243 -9.43 -1.61 0.87
N THR A 244 -9.51 -0.31 1.09
CA THR A 244 -10.09 0.28 2.30
C THR A 244 -11.58 0.61 2.17
N ALA A 245 -12.20 0.42 1.00
CA ALA A 245 -13.59 0.75 0.76
C ALA A 245 -14.57 0.07 1.73
N SER A 246 -14.33 -1.21 2.05
CA SER A 246 -15.16 -1.95 3.00
C SER A 246 -15.08 -1.43 4.44
N LEU A 247 -14.02 -0.72 4.79
CA LEU A 247 -13.87 -0.07 6.10
C LEU A 247 -14.61 1.27 6.16
N ARG A 248 -14.72 1.95 5.03
CA ARG A 248 -15.22 3.33 4.91
C ARG A 248 -16.69 3.41 4.50
N PHE A 249 -17.17 2.40 3.79
CA PHE A 249 -18.55 2.36 3.26
C PHE A 249 -19.19 1.02 3.61
N GLU A 250 -20.52 1.04 3.82
CA GLU A 250 -21.28 -0.18 3.97
C GLU A 250 -21.51 -0.86 2.62
N GLY A 251 -21.42 -2.18 2.61
CA GLY A 251 -21.62 -2.99 1.41
C GLY A 251 -22.19 -4.37 1.72
N PRO A 252 -22.62 -5.13 0.70
CA PRO A 252 -23.17 -6.45 0.87
C PRO A 252 -22.20 -7.48 1.47
N LEU A 253 -20.90 -7.34 1.18
CA LEU A 253 -19.82 -8.17 1.71
C LEU A 253 -18.67 -7.28 2.14
N ASN A 254 -18.55 -7.03 3.43
CA ASN A 254 -17.49 -6.21 4.01
C ASN A 254 -16.27 -7.06 4.40
N VAL A 255 -15.09 -6.47 4.31
CA VAL A 255 -13.80 -7.07 4.72
C VAL A 255 -13.10 -6.12 5.68
N ASP A 256 -12.79 -6.60 6.88
CA ASP A 256 -12.07 -5.86 7.91
C ASP A 256 -10.55 -6.06 7.80
N LEU A 257 -9.76 -5.21 8.49
CA LEU A 257 -8.30 -5.33 8.52
C LEU A 257 -7.81 -6.71 8.98
N ILE A 258 -8.46 -7.26 10.00
CA ILE A 258 -8.13 -8.59 10.55
C ILE A 258 -8.45 -9.68 9.52
N GLU A 259 -9.48 -9.51 8.71
CA GLU A 259 -9.85 -10.48 7.68
C GLU A 259 -8.82 -10.55 6.55
N PHE A 260 -8.11 -9.47 6.25
CA PHE A 260 -6.98 -9.53 5.30
C PHE A 260 -5.89 -10.47 5.80
N GLN A 261 -5.49 -10.32 7.05
CA GLN A 261 -4.51 -11.20 7.66
C GLN A 261 -5.00 -12.66 7.68
N THR A 262 -6.21 -12.89 8.19
CA THR A 262 -6.77 -14.24 8.34
C THR A 262 -6.93 -14.97 7.01
N ASN A 263 -7.31 -14.28 5.94
CA ASN A 263 -7.62 -14.92 4.65
C ASN A 263 -6.48 -14.88 3.63
N LEU A 264 -5.51 -13.97 3.77
CA LEU A 264 -4.41 -13.81 2.82
C LEU A 264 -3.08 -14.39 3.31
N VAL A 265 -2.90 -14.52 4.62
CA VAL A 265 -1.61 -14.90 5.23
C VAL A 265 -1.72 -16.30 5.81
N PRO A 266 -1.25 -17.33 5.08
CA PRO A 266 -1.30 -18.71 5.56
C PRO A 266 -0.28 -18.99 6.67
N TYR A 267 0.86 -18.33 6.63
CA TYR A 267 1.95 -18.44 7.61
C TYR A 267 2.50 -17.04 7.93
N PRO A 268 2.96 -16.77 9.15
CA PRO A 268 3.35 -15.40 9.55
C PRO A 268 4.39 -14.73 8.65
N ARG A 269 5.33 -15.47 8.10
CA ARG A 269 6.38 -14.95 7.20
C ARG A 269 5.89 -14.76 5.77
N ILE A 270 4.86 -15.49 5.35
CA ILE A 270 4.28 -15.49 3.99
C ILE A 270 3.18 -14.43 3.91
N HIS A 271 3.54 -13.15 4.05
CA HIS A 271 2.59 -12.05 4.16
C HIS A 271 2.82 -10.92 3.14
N PHE A 272 3.35 -11.24 1.96
CA PHE A 272 3.61 -10.28 0.88
C PHE A 272 2.68 -10.51 -0.32
N PRO A 273 1.39 -10.17 -0.24
CA PRO A 273 0.49 -10.27 -1.37
C PRO A 273 0.81 -9.24 -2.45
N MET A 274 0.62 -9.63 -3.70
CA MET A 274 0.65 -8.73 -4.85
C MET A 274 -0.68 -8.04 -5.01
N THR A 275 -0.66 -6.81 -5.52
CA THR A 275 -1.84 -6.00 -5.76
C THR A 275 -2.09 -5.86 -7.25
N THR A 276 -3.36 -5.98 -7.67
CA THR A 276 -3.81 -5.76 -9.03
C THR A 276 -5.09 -4.93 -9.00
N PHE A 277 -5.22 -3.97 -9.91
CA PHE A 277 -6.42 -3.16 -10.05
C PHE A 277 -6.95 -3.26 -11.48
N ALA A 278 -8.26 -3.40 -11.64
CA ALA A 278 -8.94 -3.43 -12.93
C ALA A 278 -10.35 -2.79 -12.83
N PRO A 279 -10.86 -2.15 -13.87
CA PRO A 279 -10.22 -1.88 -15.14
C PRO A 279 -9.33 -0.62 -15.10
N ILE A 280 -8.27 -0.61 -15.89
CA ILE A 280 -7.42 0.56 -16.10
C ILE A 280 -7.62 1.00 -17.55
N ILE A 281 -8.44 2.02 -17.72
CA ILE A 281 -8.87 2.52 -19.02
C ILE A 281 -8.68 4.04 -19.06
N SER A 282 -8.20 4.57 -20.21
CA SER A 282 -8.14 6.01 -20.40
C SER A 282 -9.53 6.61 -20.65
N ALA A 283 -9.69 7.90 -20.35
CA ALA A 283 -10.95 8.62 -20.57
C ALA A 283 -11.44 8.52 -22.03
N ASP A 284 -10.52 8.50 -22.99
CA ASP A 284 -10.82 8.42 -24.43
C ASP A 284 -11.38 7.06 -24.86
N ASN A 285 -11.07 6.00 -24.15
CA ASN A 285 -11.51 4.63 -24.45
C ASN A 285 -12.72 4.18 -23.62
N ALA A 286 -13.05 4.85 -22.55
CA ALA A 286 -14.08 4.44 -21.58
C ALA A 286 -15.48 4.26 -22.22
N TYR A 287 -15.82 5.06 -23.23
CA TYR A 287 -17.11 4.99 -23.91
C TYR A 287 -17.22 3.85 -24.94
N ARG A 288 -16.10 3.18 -25.24
CA ARG A 288 -16.05 2.07 -26.21
C ARG A 288 -16.08 0.70 -25.54
N GLU A 289 -15.80 0.62 -24.26
CA GLU A 289 -15.62 -0.64 -23.54
C GLU A 289 -16.56 -0.71 -22.34
N GLU A 290 -17.66 -1.46 -22.47
CA GLU A 290 -18.42 -1.91 -21.30
C GLU A 290 -17.85 -3.25 -20.84
N LEU A 291 -17.08 -3.22 -19.74
CA LEU A 291 -16.48 -4.41 -19.16
C LEU A 291 -17.42 -5.06 -18.17
N SER A 292 -17.69 -6.36 -18.38
CA SER A 292 -18.46 -7.18 -17.45
C SER A 292 -17.64 -7.52 -16.18
N VAL A 293 -18.32 -8.01 -15.15
CA VAL A 293 -17.65 -8.52 -13.93
C VAL A 293 -16.66 -9.65 -14.29
N SER A 294 -17.00 -10.50 -15.26
CA SER A 294 -16.10 -11.56 -15.74
C SER A 294 -14.82 -11.01 -16.38
N ASP A 295 -14.94 -9.95 -17.20
CA ASP A 295 -13.81 -9.36 -17.89
C ASP A 295 -12.84 -8.69 -16.93
N ILE A 296 -13.33 -7.90 -15.96
CA ILE A 296 -12.49 -7.25 -14.96
C ILE A 296 -11.84 -8.26 -14.02
N THR A 297 -12.54 -9.33 -13.68
CA THR A 297 -11.98 -10.43 -12.87
C THR A 297 -10.87 -11.14 -13.63
N ALA A 298 -11.08 -11.46 -14.91
CA ALA A 298 -10.05 -12.06 -15.74
C ALA A 298 -8.81 -11.16 -15.91
N ALA A 299 -9.03 -9.86 -16.03
CA ALA A 299 -7.95 -8.88 -16.13
C ALA A 299 -7.04 -8.86 -14.89
N CYS A 300 -7.55 -9.19 -13.70
CA CYS A 300 -6.74 -9.27 -12.49
C CYS A 300 -5.67 -10.38 -12.53
N PHE A 301 -5.88 -11.42 -13.31
CA PHE A 301 -4.93 -12.53 -13.47
C PHE A 301 -3.93 -12.32 -14.62
N ASP A 302 -4.07 -11.23 -15.36
CA ASP A 302 -3.14 -10.89 -16.42
C ASP A 302 -1.86 -10.26 -15.84
N PHE A 303 -0.72 -10.75 -16.34
CA PHE A 303 0.61 -10.23 -15.99
C PHE A 303 0.73 -8.71 -16.18
N SER A 304 0.12 -8.16 -17.24
CA SER A 304 0.20 -6.74 -17.58
C SER A 304 -0.53 -5.81 -16.59
N ASN A 305 -1.35 -6.34 -15.70
CA ASN A 305 -2.11 -5.59 -14.70
C ASN A 305 -1.52 -5.66 -13.29
N GLN A 306 -0.45 -6.42 -13.09
CA GLN A 306 0.21 -6.52 -11.79
C GLN A 306 0.91 -5.19 -11.45
N LEU A 307 0.72 -4.72 -10.22
CA LEU A 307 1.39 -3.51 -9.73
C LEU A 307 2.83 -3.78 -9.25
N VAL A 308 3.29 -5.01 -9.40
CA VAL A 308 4.68 -5.46 -9.16
C VAL A 308 5.15 -6.23 -10.39
N LYS A 309 6.40 -6.03 -10.80
CA LYS A 309 7.06 -6.79 -11.89
C LYS A 309 7.33 -8.23 -11.46
N CYS A 310 6.31 -9.06 -11.53
CA CYS A 310 6.35 -10.46 -11.19
C CYS A 310 5.33 -11.22 -12.04
N ASP A 311 5.72 -12.35 -12.65
CA ASP A 311 4.81 -13.14 -13.49
C ASP A 311 4.08 -14.19 -12.63
N PRO A 312 2.77 -14.03 -12.38
CA PRO A 312 2.02 -14.96 -11.54
C PRO A 312 1.90 -16.37 -12.16
N ARG A 313 2.18 -16.53 -13.47
CA ARG A 313 2.16 -17.84 -14.15
C ARG A 313 3.33 -18.74 -13.76
N LEU A 314 4.40 -18.16 -13.20
CA LEU A 314 5.59 -18.88 -12.72
C LEU A 314 5.42 -19.46 -11.31
N GLY A 315 4.32 -19.19 -10.65
CA GLY A 315 4.02 -19.64 -9.30
C GLY A 315 2.60 -20.18 -9.14
N LYS A 316 2.26 -20.56 -7.91
CA LYS A 316 0.93 -20.99 -7.51
C LYS A 316 0.32 -19.99 -6.55
N TYR A 317 -0.99 -19.77 -6.69
CA TYR A 317 -1.75 -18.94 -5.75
C TYR A 317 -2.04 -19.72 -4.47
N MET A 318 -1.80 -19.08 -3.32
CA MET A 318 -2.15 -19.60 -2.00
C MET A 318 -3.50 -19.04 -1.54
N ALA A 319 -3.71 -17.75 -1.73
CA ALA A 319 -4.93 -17.04 -1.38
C ALA A 319 -5.13 -15.81 -2.28
N CYS A 320 -6.37 -15.54 -2.65
CA CYS A 320 -6.76 -14.36 -3.41
C CYS A 320 -7.91 -13.66 -2.69
N CYS A 321 -7.83 -12.34 -2.55
CA CYS A 321 -8.91 -11.50 -2.09
C CYS A 321 -9.36 -10.61 -3.25
N LEU A 322 -10.62 -10.73 -3.65
CA LEU A 322 -11.24 -9.92 -4.70
C LEU A 322 -12.16 -8.89 -4.06
N LEU A 323 -11.83 -7.62 -4.21
CA LEU A 323 -12.57 -6.50 -3.65
C LEU A 323 -13.24 -5.73 -4.76
N TYR A 324 -14.55 -5.95 -4.94
CA TYR A 324 -15.35 -5.30 -5.98
C TYR A 324 -15.96 -4.01 -5.48
N ARG A 325 -16.08 -3.04 -6.37
CA ARG A 325 -16.75 -1.75 -6.14
C ARG A 325 -17.73 -1.43 -7.27
N GLY A 326 -18.85 -0.81 -6.92
CA GLY A 326 -19.84 -0.32 -7.87
C GLY A 326 -20.95 -1.32 -8.17
N ASP A 327 -21.42 -1.32 -9.40
CA ASP A 327 -22.52 -2.18 -9.85
C ASP A 327 -22.05 -3.62 -10.07
N VAL A 328 -21.99 -4.37 -8.97
CA VAL A 328 -21.53 -5.77 -8.94
C VAL A 328 -22.51 -6.63 -8.15
N VAL A 329 -22.94 -7.72 -8.76
CA VAL A 329 -23.87 -8.69 -8.15
C VAL A 329 -23.11 -9.94 -7.72
N PRO A 330 -23.36 -10.50 -6.52
CA PRO A 330 -22.68 -11.71 -6.03
C PRO A 330 -22.75 -12.91 -6.99
N LYS A 331 -23.85 -13.05 -7.72
CA LYS A 331 -24.04 -14.12 -8.71
C LYS A 331 -23.00 -14.06 -9.83
N ASP A 332 -22.74 -12.86 -10.35
CA ASP A 332 -21.78 -12.66 -11.45
C ASP A 332 -20.34 -12.88 -10.98
N VAL A 333 -20.05 -12.49 -9.73
CA VAL A 333 -18.76 -12.77 -9.07
C VAL A 333 -18.51 -14.26 -8.95
N ASN A 334 -19.50 -15.02 -8.47
CA ASN A 334 -19.38 -16.47 -8.34
C ASN A 334 -19.16 -17.15 -9.69
N ALA A 335 -19.86 -16.72 -10.74
CA ALA A 335 -19.67 -17.21 -12.10
C ALA A 335 -18.26 -16.89 -12.64
N ALA A 336 -17.78 -15.69 -12.42
CA ALA A 336 -16.44 -15.27 -12.83
C ALA A 336 -15.34 -16.07 -12.10
N ILE A 337 -15.46 -16.29 -10.81
CA ILE A 337 -14.53 -17.12 -10.03
C ILE A 337 -14.51 -18.56 -10.51
N ALA A 338 -15.69 -19.16 -10.76
CA ALA A 338 -15.79 -20.50 -11.28
C ALA A 338 -15.09 -20.64 -12.65
N ALA A 339 -15.26 -19.66 -13.53
CA ALA A 339 -14.58 -19.60 -14.82
C ALA A 339 -13.05 -19.47 -14.66
N MET A 340 -12.58 -18.69 -13.68
CA MET A 340 -11.14 -18.57 -13.41
C MET A 340 -10.52 -19.85 -12.87
N LYS A 341 -11.20 -20.55 -11.96
CA LYS A 341 -10.74 -21.84 -11.42
C LYS A 341 -10.61 -22.94 -12.49
N SER A 342 -11.39 -22.86 -13.56
CA SER A 342 -11.32 -23.82 -14.68
C SER A 342 -10.19 -23.53 -15.68
N ARG A 343 -9.51 -22.38 -15.57
CA ARG A 343 -8.41 -22.02 -16.48
C ARG A 343 -7.11 -22.70 -16.07
N ASN A 344 -6.47 -23.41 -16.98
CA ASN A 344 -5.16 -24.05 -16.74
C ASN A 344 -4.02 -23.05 -16.47
N SER A 345 -4.20 -21.78 -16.83
CA SER A 345 -3.21 -20.72 -16.59
C SER A 345 -3.20 -20.19 -15.13
N VAL A 346 -4.23 -20.51 -14.35
CA VAL A 346 -4.35 -20.10 -12.95
C VAL A 346 -4.22 -21.33 -12.07
N GLN A 347 -3.07 -21.46 -11.41
CA GLN A 347 -2.77 -22.60 -10.57
C GLN A 347 -2.82 -22.22 -9.11
N PHE A 348 -3.53 -23.03 -8.31
CA PHE A 348 -3.58 -22.92 -6.86
C PHE A 348 -2.76 -24.04 -6.21
N VAL A 349 -2.33 -23.79 -4.97
CA VAL A 349 -1.68 -24.80 -4.15
C VAL A 349 -2.68 -25.90 -3.77
N ASP A 350 -2.22 -27.15 -3.66
CA ASP A 350 -3.09 -28.31 -3.42
C ASP A 350 -3.70 -28.30 -2.01
N TRP A 351 -3.02 -27.66 -1.06
CA TRP A 351 -3.46 -27.60 0.34
C TRP A 351 -4.49 -26.50 0.65
N CYS A 352 -4.84 -25.64 -0.32
CA CYS A 352 -5.84 -24.59 -0.15
C CYS A 352 -6.96 -24.71 -1.21
N PRO A 353 -8.03 -25.49 -0.96
CA PRO A 353 -9.04 -25.81 -1.96
C PRO A 353 -9.96 -24.64 -2.32
N THR A 354 -10.16 -23.66 -1.43
CA THR A 354 -11.11 -22.55 -1.63
C THR A 354 -10.45 -21.26 -2.06
N GLY A 355 -9.23 -20.96 -1.79
CA GLY A 355 -8.36 -19.90 -2.27
C GLY A 355 -8.89 -18.45 -2.45
N PHE A 356 -10.22 -18.22 -2.42
CA PHE A 356 -10.83 -16.92 -2.68
C PHE A 356 -11.59 -16.36 -1.48
N LYS A 357 -11.32 -15.09 -1.16
CA LYS A 357 -12.14 -14.22 -0.32
C LYS A 357 -12.72 -13.13 -1.20
N VAL A 358 -14.00 -12.79 -1.02
CA VAL A 358 -14.69 -11.76 -1.81
C VAL A 358 -15.21 -10.66 -0.89
N GLY A 359 -15.01 -9.43 -1.30
CA GLY A 359 -15.66 -8.25 -0.75
C GLY A 359 -16.42 -7.52 -1.86
N ILE A 360 -17.59 -7.00 -1.56
CA ILE A 360 -18.40 -6.21 -2.50
C ILE A 360 -18.86 -4.94 -1.79
N ASN A 361 -18.63 -3.80 -2.44
CA ASN A 361 -19.10 -2.50 -2.00
C ASN A 361 -19.87 -1.81 -3.13
N ASN A 362 -21.04 -1.27 -2.82
CA ASN A 362 -21.91 -0.62 -3.82
C ASN A 362 -21.40 0.74 -4.28
N GLN A 363 -20.48 1.36 -3.53
CA GLN A 363 -19.91 2.65 -3.87
C GLN A 363 -18.99 2.52 -5.09
N PRO A 364 -19.32 3.15 -6.25
CA PRO A 364 -18.46 3.10 -7.42
C PRO A 364 -17.12 3.80 -7.14
N PRO A 365 -16.05 3.42 -7.85
CA PRO A 365 -14.76 4.09 -7.68
C PRO A 365 -14.85 5.55 -8.14
N THR A 366 -14.28 6.45 -7.35
CA THR A 366 -14.16 7.87 -7.69
C THR A 366 -12.80 8.11 -8.34
N VAL A 367 -12.76 8.93 -9.38
CA VAL A 367 -11.53 9.32 -10.06
C VAL A 367 -11.23 10.80 -9.82
N MET A 368 -9.95 11.14 -9.84
CA MET A 368 -9.50 12.52 -9.70
C MET A 368 -9.89 13.34 -10.93
N PRO A 369 -10.51 14.52 -10.77
CA PRO A 369 -10.79 15.41 -11.89
C PRO A 369 -9.50 15.82 -12.60
N GLY A 370 -9.46 15.67 -13.92
CA GLY A 370 -8.26 15.93 -14.73
C GLY A 370 -7.15 14.88 -14.61
N GLY A 371 -7.46 13.72 -14.05
CA GLY A 371 -6.57 12.56 -14.04
C GLY A 371 -6.67 11.75 -15.34
N ASP A 372 -5.72 10.83 -15.51
CA ASP A 372 -5.60 10.00 -16.72
C ASP A 372 -6.58 8.81 -16.73
N LEU A 373 -7.10 8.44 -15.56
CA LEU A 373 -7.99 7.29 -15.36
C LEU A 373 -9.46 7.65 -15.62
N ALA A 374 -10.17 6.83 -16.38
CA ALA A 374 -11.59 7.01 -16.65
C ALA A 374 -12.47 6.65 -15.44
N LYS A 375 -13.61 7.34 -15.32
CA LYS A 375 -14.67 6.95 -14.40
C LYS A 375 -15.36 5.69 -14.93
N VAL A 376 -15.43 4.64 -14.11
CA VAL A 376 -16.05 3.37 -14.46
C VAL A 376 -17.19 3.02 -13.49
N GLN A 377 -18.15 2.22 -13.96
CA GLN A 377 -19.30 1.81 -13.15
C GLN A 377 -18.93 0.74 -12.12
N ARG A 378 -17.92 -0.07 -12.42
CA ARG A 378 -17.46 -1.17 -11.58
C ARG A 378 -15.95 -1.32 -11.67
N ALA A 379 -15.34 -1.69 -10.56
CA ALA A 379 -13.92 -1.99 -10.46
C ALA A 379 -13.66 -3.14 -9.50
N VAL A 380 -12.49 -3.74 -9.60
CA VAL A 380 -12.01 -4.76 -8.67
C VAL A 380 -10.54 -4.54 -8.35
N CYS A 381 -10.18 -4.71 -7.09
CA CYS A 381 -8.81 -4.84 -6.64
C CYS A 381 -8.60 -6.28 -6.19
N MET A 382 -7.61 -6.97 -6.74
CA MET A 382 -7.22 -8.30 -6.30
C MET A 382 -5.95 -8.21 -5.47
N LEU A 383 -5.99 -8.82 -4.31
CA LEU A 383 -4.85 -9.06 -3.45
C LEU A 383 -4.54 -10.55 -3.51
N SER A 384 -3.39 -10.92 -4.05
CA SER A 384 -3.03 -12.32 -4.25
C SER A 384 -1.75 -12.67 -3.55
N ASN A 385 -1.80 -13.62 -2.64
CA ASN A 385 -0.60 -14.23 -2.08
C ASN A 385 -0.21 -15.41 -2.97
N THR A 386 0.90 -15.25 -3.69
CA THR A 386 1.40 -16.22 -4.67
C THR A 386 2.87 -16.50 -4.45
N THR A 387 3.28 -17.72 -4.75
CA THR A 387 4.69 -18.11 -4.69
C THR A 387 5.54 -17.41 -5.73
N ALA A 388 4.94 -16.84 -6.77
CA ALA A 388 5.65 -16.09 -7.81
C ALA A 388 6.39 -14.85 -7.28
N VAL A 389 6.03 -14.33 -6.12
CA VAL A 389 6.71 -13.20 -5.47
C VAL A 389 8.18 -13.50 -5.14
N VAL A 390 8.56 -14.76 -5.06
CA VAL A 390 9.95 -15.22 -4.91
C VAL A 390 10.86 -14.64 -5.98
N GLU A 391 10.37 -14.45 -7.20
CA GLU A 391 11.15 -13.83 -8.28
C GLU A 391 11.61 -12.41 -7.91
N ALA A 392 10.78 -11.65 -7.24
CA ALA A 392 11.11 -10.31 -6.76
C ALA A 392 12.22 -10.37 -5.69
N TRP A 393 12.09 -11.27 -4.72
CA TRP A 393 13.10 -11.46 -3.68
C TRP A 393 14.42 -11.94 -4.25
N ALA A 394 14.41 -12.91 -5.14
CA ALA A 394 15.62 -13.43 -5.80
C ALA A 394 16.39 -12.34 -6.57
N ARG A 395 15.69 -11.48 -7.30
CA ARG A 395 16.31 -10.33 -7.99
C ARG A 395 16.96 -9.35 -7.03
N LEU A 396 16.28 -9.04 -5.93
CA LEU A 396 16.78 -8.13 -4.90
C LEU A 396 18.03 -8.69 -4.23
N ASP A 397 17.96 -9.94 -3.82
CA ASP A 397 19.04 -10.64 -3.12
C ASP A 397 20.28 -10.83 -4.00
N HIS A 398 20.08 -11.08 -5.29
CA HIS A 398 21.19 -11.13 -6.24
C HIS A 398 21.93 -9.78 -6.35
N LYS A 399 21.20 -8.65 -6.39
CA LYS A 399 21.81 -7.32 -6.40
C LYS A 399 22.56 -7.03 -5.10
N PHE A 400 21.99 -7.43 -3.97
CA PHE A 400 22.64 -7.35 -2.68
C PHE A 400 23.95 -8.13 -2.65
N ASP A 401 23.94 -9.39 -3.09
CA ASP A 401 25.08 -10.27 -3.10
C ASP A 401 26.25 -9.72 -3.94
N LEU A 402 25.96 -9.15 -5.12
CA LEU A 402 26.98 -8.53 -5.98
C LEU A 402 27.71 -7.38 -5.27
N MET A 403 26.98 -6.56 -4.53
CA MET A 403 27.55 -5.42 -3.79
C MET A 403 28.28 -5.90 -2.53
N TYR A 404 27.65 -6.80 -1.79
CA TYR A 404 28.16 -7.28 -0.50
C TYR A 404 29.41 -8.13 -0.65
N ALA A 405 29.56 -8.90 -1.73
CA ALA A 405 30.76 -9.66 -2.03
C ALA A 405 32.02 -8.77 -2.12
N LYS A 406 31.85 -7.50 -2.50
CA LYS A 406 32.92 -6.50 -2.54
C LYS A 406 32.96 -5.58 -1.34
N ARG A 407 32.04 -5.74 -0.39
CA ARG A 407 31.83 -4.82 0.75
C ARG A 407 31.67 -3.36 0.30
N ALA A 408 31.10 -3.16 -0.91
CA ALA A 408 30.90 -1.83 -1.47
C ALA A 408 29.88 -1.04 -0.62
N PHE A 409 30.17 0.22 -0.35
CA PHE A 409 29.32 1.17 0.41
C PHE A 409 29.07 0.79 1.88
N LEU A 410 29.61 -0.30 2.37
CA LEU A 410 29.35 -0.83 3.70
C LEU A 410 29.81 0.11 4.83
N HIS A 411 30.92 0.80 4.62
CA HIS A 411 31.52 1.71 5.62
C HIS A 411 30.60 2.87 6.02
N TRP A 412 29.69 3.31 5.14
CA TRP A 412 28.70 4.34 5.45
C TRP A 412 27.68 3.87 6.50
N TYR A 413 27.31 2.61 6.45
CA TYR A 413 26.39 1.98 7.41
C TYR A 413 27.07 1.74 8.76
N ILE A 414 28.32 1.24 8.73
CA ILE A 414 29.12 1.02 9.93
C ILE A 414 29.39 2.33 10.68
N ARG A 415 29.65 3.42 9.94
CA ARG A 415 29.88 4.74 10.50
C ARG A 415 28.68 5.29 11.29
N GLU A 416 27.47 4.87 10.92
CA GLU A 416 26.22 5.26 11.59
C GLU A 416 25.81 4.29 12.72
N GLY A 417 26.70 3.39 13.14
CA GLY A 417 26.51 2.51 14.29
C GLY A 417 26.03 1.10 13.98
N MET A 418 25.99 0.72 12.71
CA MET A 418 25.61 -0.64 12.29
C MET A 418 26.80 -1.57 12.25
N GLU A 419 26.61 -2.84 12.58
CA GLU A 419 27.64 -3.88 12.51
C GLU A 419 27.57 -4.63 11.18
N GLU A 420 28.74 -5.09 10.67
CA GLU A 420 28.80 -5.88 9.43
C GLU A 420 27.97 -7.17 9.54
N GLY A 421 27.92 -7.79 10.71
CA GLY A 421 27.14 -8.99 10.96
C GLY A 421 25.64 -8.84 10.68
N GLU A 422 25.08 -7.65 10.86
CA GLU A 422 23.66 -7.38 10.57
C GLU A 422 23.31 -7.55 9.08
N PHE A 423 24.26 -7.27 8.17
CA PHE A 423 24.08 -7.52 6.74
C PHE A 423 23.97 -9.00 6.41
N SER A 424 24.86 -9.81 7.00
CA SER A 424 24.84 -11.26 6.82
C SER A 424 23.59 -11.88 7.37
N GLU A 425 23.19 -11.48 8.57
CA GLU A 425 21.97 -11.95 9.24
C GLU A 425 20.72 -11.63 8.40
N ALA A 426 20.59 -10.38 7.92
CA ALA A 426 19.48 -9.97 7.08
C ALA A 426 19.44 -10.76 5.76
N ARG A 427 20.59 -11.00 5.12
CA ARG A 427 20.66 -11.77 3.89
C ARG A 427 20.31 -13.26 4.09
N GLU A 428 20.75 -13.85 5.18
CA GLU A 428 20.40 -15.23 5.54
C GLU A 428 18.89 -15.36 5.81
N ASP A 429 18.27 -14.38 6.45
CA ASP A 429 16.84 -14.37 6.70
C ASP A 429 16.02 -14.26 5.40
N LEU A 430 16.46 -13.43 4.44
CA LEU A 430 15.82 -13.36 3.14
C LEU A 430 16.04 -14.64 2.30
N ALA A 431 17.20 -15.29 2.41
CA ALA A 431 17.40 -16.60 1.78
C ALA A 431 16.45 -17.67 2.36
N ALA A 432 16.21 -17.63 3.67
CA ALA A 432 15.22 -18.47 4.33
C ALA A 432 13.80 -18.14 3.82
N LEU A 433 13.47 -16.87 3.65
CA LEU A 433 12.17 -16.43 3.12
C LEU A 433 11.96 -16.93 1.67
N GLU A 434 12.96 -16.84 0.80
CA GLU A 434 12.88 -17.39 -0.55
C GLU A 434 12.57 -18.91 -0.50
N LYS A 435 13.28 -19.64 0.35
CA LYS A 435 13.08 -21.08 0.53
C LYS A 435 11.68 -21.42 1.07
N ASP A 436 11.20 -20.63 2.04
CA ASP A 436 9.84 -20.78 2.58
C ASP A 436 8.78 -20.67 1.47
N TYR A 437 8.91 -19.68 0.56
CA TYR A 437 8.01 -19.53 -0.58
C TYR A 437 8.11 -20.67 -1.61
N GLU A 438 9.32 -21.18 -1.86
CA GLU A 438 9.53 -22.33 -2.76
C GLU A 438 8.87 -23.59 -2.20
N GLU A 439 9.00 -23.84 -0.91
CA GLU A 439 8.38 -24.98 -0.22
C GLU A 439 6.83 -24.93 -0.30
N MET A 440 6.25 -23.73 -0.19
CA MET A 440 4.79 -23.55 -0.32
C MET A 440 4.25 -23.95 -1.69
N GLY A 441 5.05 -23.83 -2.74
CA GLY A 441 4.68 -24.19 -4.12
C GLY A 441 4.81 -25.69 -4.44
N GLN A 442 5.47 -26.46 -3.59
CA GLN A 442 5.65 -27.91 -3.81
C GLN A 442 4.33 -28.66 -3.58
N SER A 443 4.06 -29.61 -4.46
CA SER A 443 2.93 -30.53 -4.31
C SER A 443 3.35 -31.67 -3.37
N PHE A 444 2.44 -32.08 -2.48
CA PHE A 444 2.65 -33.25 -1.62
C PHE A 444 2.53 -34.54 -2.42
#